data_2d7b267c9b527e69e71a20a909995928
#
_entry.id   2d7b267c9b527e69e71a20a909995928
#
_cell.length_a   1.000
_cell.length_b   1.000
_cell.length_c   1.000
_cell.angle_alpha   90.00
_cell.angle_beta   90.00
_cell.angle_gamma   90.00
#
_symmetry.space_group_name_H-M   'P 1'
#
loop_
_entity.id
_entity.type
_entity.pdbx_description
1 polymer ?
#
loop_
_entity_poly.entity_id
_entity_poly.type
_entity_poly.pdbx_seq_one_letter_code
_entity_poly.pdbx_strand_id
1 'polypeptide(L)'
;MSTLIETDAIVIGGGIVGASAALTLALKGKRVALLERDFCGSHSSGVNYGGVRRQGRPLSQLPLSQRAHQIWGNLRELIGIDGEYQRSGHLKLARSEQDMNALRAYAEASQGFGLDLQLLDRDQLRARYPWAGDVAVGASLCAEDGHANPRLVSPAFARAARRAGAQVFEQAPVSEVSHDGNVFVVTTASGLTLRATWLLNCAGAWAAALAAQFNEPVPMYSGHPAMLVTEPLPMFMDVSTGVEGGGIYARQVARGNCILGGGQGFALDPARARPGQAAVLDILRNAVELYPPLAGAQAIRTWSGTEGYLPDREPVLGPSLTRPGLLHGFGFAGAGFQIGPAAGEALAEWVCDGASRISLDAFSINRFQQIALQPPAIEPVTNVIPLHRGRSSL
;
A
#
# COMPACT_ATOMS: atom_id res chain seq x y z
N MET A 1 -9.80 -34.60 -15.24
CA MET A 1 -10.03 -34.83 -13.79
C MET A 1 -9.68 -33.51 -13.10
N SER A 2 -10.62 -32.92 -12.33
CA SER A 2 -10.35 -31.74 -11.54
C SER A 2 -9.35 -32.11 -10.43
N THR A 3 -8.22 -31.42 -10.36
CA THR A 3 -7.24 -31.64 -9.30
C THR A 3 -7.79 -31.00 -8.02
N LEU A 4 -8.06 -31.81 -7.00
CA LEU A 4 -8.45 -31.35 -5.67
C LEU A 4 -7.22 -31.27 -4.76
N ILE A 5 -6.99 -30.11 -4.15
CA ILE A 5 -5.94 -29.90 -3.16
C ILE A 5 -6.56 -29.61 -1.81
N GLU A 6 -6.17 -30.37 -0.79
CA GLU A 6 -6.53 -30.09 0.60
C GLU A 6 -5.37 -29.40 1.32
N THR A 7 -5.67 -28.28 1.98
CA THR A 7 -4.70 -27.44 2.68
C THR A 7 -5.31 -26.91 3.99
N ASP A 8 -4.51 -26.31 4.86
CA ASP A 8 -5.00 -25.74 6.13
C ASP A 8 -5.52 -24.32 5.90
N ALA A 9 -4.89 -23.58 4.98
CA ALA A 9 -5.28 -22.22 4.64
C ALA A 9 -5.14 -21.92 3.14
N ILE A 10 -6.12 -21.21 2.59
CA ILE A 10 -6.08 -20.63 1.24
C ILE A 10 -5.93 -19.14 1.37
N VAL A 11 -4.97 -18.54 0.68
CA VAL A 11 -4.78 -17.09 0.58
C VAL A 11 -5.13 -16.64 -0.83
N ILE A 12 -6.09 -15.72 -0.97
CA ILE A 12 -6.47 -15.11 -2.25
C ILE A 12 -5.81 -13.75 -2.37
N GLY A 13 -4.87 -13.62 -3.32
CA GLY A 13 -4.10 -12.42 -3.62
C GLY A 13 -2.64 -12.52 -3.21
N GLY A 14 -1.75 -12.51 -4.21
CA GLY A 14 -0.28 -12.58 -4.09
C GLY A 14 0.41 -11.23 -3.92
N GLY A 15 -0.31 -10.20 -3.43
CA GLY A 15 0.31 -8.95 -2.98
C GLY A 15 1.16 -9.15 -1.72
N ILE A 16 1.83 -8.07 -1.26
CA ILE A 16 2.75 -8.16 -0.12
C ILE A 16 2.08 -8.68 1.16
N VAL A 17 0.80 -8.37 1.38
CA VAL A 17 0.03 -8.85 2.56
C VAL A 17 -0.20 -10.35 2.49
N GLY A 18 -0.79 -10.83 1.38
CA GLY A 18 -1.09 -12.26 1.23
C GLY A 18 0.17 -13.11 1.12
N ALA A 19 1.20 -12.63 0.42
CA ALA A 19 2.48 -13.32 0.33
C ALA A 19 3.19 -13.42 1.70
N SER A 20 3.13 -12.36 2.52
CA SER A 20 3.66 -12.37 3.88
C SER A 20 2.85 -13.31 4.80
N ALA A 21 1.52 -13.30 4.69
CA ALA A 21 0.68 -14.24 5.42
C ALA A 21 1.00 -15.70 5.06
N ALA A 22 1.11 -16.00 3.76
CA ALA A 22 1.47 -17.33 3.29
C ALA A 22 2.86 -17.78 3.76
N LEU A 23 3.85 -16.86 3.74
CA LEU A 23 5.19 -17.13 4.27
C LEU A 23 5.13 -17.44 5.77
N THR A 24 4.48 -16.61 6.55
CA THR A 24 4.41 -16.78 8.02
C THR A 24 3.67 -18.06 8.39
N LEU A 25 2.57 -18.39 7.72
CA LEU A 25 1.83 -19.64 7.91
C LEU A 25 2.71 -20.87 7.60
N ALA A 26 3.42 -20.83 6.48
CA ALA A 26 4.32 -21.94 6.08
C ALA A 26 5.48 -22.10 7.09
N LEU A 27 6.08 -21.01 7.56
CA LEU A 27 7.11 -21.05 8.61
C LEU A 27 6.59 -21.59 9.96
N LYS A 28 5.29 -21.41 10.23
CA LYS A 28 4.61 -22.01 11.40
C LYS A 28 4.12 -23.45 11.13
N GLY A 29 4.51 -24.07 10.04
CA GLY A 29 4.22 -25.46 9.71
C GLY A 29 2.81 -25.72 9.16
N LYS A 30 2.06 -24.71 8.74
CA LYS A 30 0.76 -24.86 8.09
C LYS A 30 0.93 -25.20 6.60
N ARG A 31 0.07 -26.09 6.08
CA ARG A 31 -0.08 -26.28 4.63
C ARG A 31 -0.85 -25.10 4.07
N VAL A 32 -0.26 -24.36 3.13
CA VAL A 32 -0.80 -23.13 2.60
C VAL A 32 -0.83 -23.15 1.09
N ALA A 33 -1.95 -22.72 0.51
CA ALA A 33 -2.07 -22.42 -0.91
C ALA A 33 -2.31 -20.93 -1.11
N LEU A 34 -1.47 -20.27 -1.89
CA LEU A 34 -1.61 -18.86 -2.32
C LEU A 34 -2.06 -18.85 -3.78
N LEU A 35 -3.17 -18.18 -4.05
CA LEU A 35 -3.72 -17.98 -5.39
C LEU A 35 -3.56 -16.52 -5.82
N GLU A 36 -2.87 -16.30 -6.92
CA GLU A 36 -2.72 -14.99 -7.56
C GLU A 36 -3.20 -15.04 -9.00
N ARG A 37 -4.04 -14.11 -9.40
CA ARG A 37 -4.62 -14.10 -10.74
C ARG A 37 -3.62 -13.78 -11.84
N ASP A 38 -2.59 -12.96 -11.51
CA ASP A 38 -1.52 -12.59 -12.43
C ASP A 38 -0.17 -13.12 -11.86
N PHE A 39 0.76 -12.23 -11.55
CA PHE A 39 2.04 -12.55 -10.89
C PHE A 39 2.09 -11.93 -9.50
N CYS A 40 2.67 -12.63 -8.55
CA CYS A 40 2.80 -12.13 -7.18
C CYS A 40 3.54 -10.79 -7.15
N GLY A 41 2.91 -9.80 -6.52
CA GLY A 41 3.45 -8.44 -6.43
C GLY A 41 3.30 -7.59 -7.69
N SER A 42 2.60 -8.03 -8.75
CA SER A 42 2.49 -7.28 -10.01
C SER A 42 1.57 -6.05 -9.95
N HIS A 43 0.64 -6.03 -9.00
CA HIS A 43 -0.30 -4.92 -8.81
C HIS A 43 0.20 -3.88 -7.79
N SER A 44 -0.68 -3.28 -6.97
CA SER A 44 -0.36 -2.20 -6.02
C SER A 44 0.96 -2.40 -5.27
N SER A 45 1.22 -3.65 -4.85
CA SER A 45 2.41 -4.00 -4.06
C SER A 45 3.73 -3.82 -4.81
N GLY A 46 3.75 -3.95 -6.14
CA GLY A 46 4.98 -3.84 -6.95
C GLY A 46 5.07 -2.57 -7.77
N VAL A 47 3.97 -1.81 -7.91
CA VAL A 47 3.94 -0.60 -8.74
C VAL A 47 3.93 0.69 -7.92
N ASN A 48 3.93 0.60 -6.59
CA ASN A 48 3.93 1.77 -5.72
C ASN A 48 5.29 2.49 -5.70
N TYR A 49 5.33 3.60 -4.99
CA TYR A 49 6.52 4.45 -4.83
C TYR A 49 7.70 3.75 -4.11
N GLY A 50 7.42 2.81 -3.22
CA GLY A 50 8.44 2.12 -2.42
C GLY A 50 8.76 2.80 -1.08
N GLY A 51 7.93 3.68 -0.59
CA GLY A 51 8.12 4.31 0.73
C GLY A 51 7.94 3.32 1.87
N VAL A 52 8.96 3.22 2.73
CA VAL A 52 8.96 2.44 3.97
C VAL A 52 9.00 3.43 5.13
N ARG A 53 7.86 4.03 5.43
CA ARG A 53 7.76 5.10 6.41
C ARG A 53 6.68 4.83 7.47
N ARG A 54 6.99 5.17 8.72
CA ARG A 54 6.06 5.20 9.85
C ARG A 54 5.47 6.58 10.04
N GLN A 55 6.27 7.62 9.81
CA GLN A 55 5.86 9.01 9.93
C GLN A 55 4.62 9.33 9.09
N GLY A 56 3.65 10.02 9.70
CA GLY A 56 2.40 10.42 9.04
C GLY A 56 1.43 9.28 8.77
N ARG A 57 1.56 8.14 9.47
CA ARG A 57 0.52 7.13 9.55
C ARG A 57 -0.53 7.55 10.58
N PRO A 58 -1.81 7.18 10.40
CA PRO A 58 -2.78 7.25 11.49
C PRO A 58 -2.24 6.58 12.75
N LEU A 59 -2.53 7.11 13.93
CA LEU A 59 -2.02 6.58 15.20
C LEU A 59 -2.42 5.12 15.43
N SER A 60 -3.62 4.73 14.98
CA SER A 60 -4.12 3.35 14.96
C SER A 60 -3.21 2.37 14.21
N GLN A 61 -2.55 2.84 13.13
CA GLN A 61 -1.65 2.02 12.33
C GLN A 61 -0.22 1.94 12.89
N LEU A 62 0.14 2.80 13.85
CA LEU A 62 1.53 2.85 14.33
C LEU A 62 2.01 1.55 14.97
N PRO A 63 1.25 0.81 15.79
CA PRO A 63 1.69 -0.49 16.30
C PRO A 63 2.04 -1.47 15.18
N LEU A 64 1.18 -1.56 14.16
CA LEU A 64 1.41 -2.40 12.98
C LEU A 64 2.62 -1.92 12.17
N SER A 65 2.76 -0.60 12.03
CA SER A 65 3.87 0.05 11.34
C SER A 65 5.21 -0.16 12.04
N GLN A 66 5.25 -0.15 13.37
CA GLN A 66 6.44 -0.47 14.17
C GLN A 66 6.85 -1.94 14.00
N ARG A 67 5.88 -2.87 14.04
CA ARG A 67 6.18 -4.29 13.79
C ARG A 67 6.72 -4.48 12.38
N ALA A 68 6.11 -3.87 11.39
CA ALA A 68 6.58 -3.91 10.01
C ALA A 68 8.01 -3.38 9.89
N HIS A 69 8.34 -2.27 10.58
CA HIS A 69 9.69 -1.71 10.57
C HIS A 69 10.76 -2.70 11.08
N GLN A 70 10.43 -3.50 12.09
CA GLN A 70 11.31 -4.59 12.54
C GLN A 70 11.50 -5.66 11.45
N ILE A 71 10.41 -6.04 10.76
CA ILE A 71 10.46 -7.00 9.65
C ILE A 71 11.30 -6.44 8.50
N TRP A 72 11.13 -5.16 8.15
CA TRP A 72 11.93 -4.48 7.14
C TRP A 72 13.43 -4.49 7.47
N GLY A 73 13.80 -4.42 8.74
CA GLY A 73 15.20 -4.54 9.19
C GLY A 73 15.83 -5.91 8.93
N ASN A 74 15.04 -6.96 8.76
CA ASN A 74 15.48 -8.35 8.64
C ASN A 74 15.12 -8.99 7.29
N LEU A 75 14.89 -8.19 6.24
CA LEU A 75 14.45 -8.68 4.93
C LEU A 75 15.35 -9.75 4.34
N ARG A 76 16.67 -9.58 4.39
CA ARG A 76 17.63 -10.52 3.79
C ARG A 76 17.51 -11.92 4.40
N GLU A 77 17.31 -12.01 5.71
CA GLU A 77 17.11 -13.27 6.41
C GLU A 77 15.75 -13.87 6.09
N LEU A 78 14.71 -13.03 6.05
CA LEU A 78 13.35 -13.48 5.89
C LEU A 78 13.02 -13.88 4.44
N ILE A 79 13.38 -13.04 3.46
CA ILE A 79 12.98 -13.23 2.06
C ILE A 79 14.15 -13.51 1.10
N GLY A 80 15.41 -13.52 1.61
CA GLY A 80 16.61 -13.85 0.85
C GLY A 80 17.23 -12.71 0.06
N ILE A 81 16.66 -11.50 0.13
CA ILE A 81 17.18 -10.28 -0.49
C ILE A 81 16.94 -9.08 0.41
N ASP A 82 17.73 -8.01 0.24
CA ASP A 82 17.50 -6.73 0.90
C ASP A 82 16.46 -5.84 0.20
N GLY A 83 16.16 -6.13 -1.07
CA GLY A 83 15.17 -5.39 -1.85
C GLY A 83 15.54 -3.92 -2.10
N GLU A 84 16.81 -3.58 -2.08
CA GLU A 84 17.32 -2.19 -2.12
C GLU A 84 16.73 -1.36 -0.96
N TYR A 85 16.46 -1.97 0.18
CA TYR A 85 15.94 -1.27 1.35
C TYR A 85 17.04 -0.41 1.97
N GLN A 86 16.73 0.87 2.11
CA GLN A 86 17.60 1.87 2.72
C GLN A 86 16.84 2.63 3.81
N ARG A 87 17.40 2.66 5.01
CA ARG A 87 16.98 3.57 6.09
C ARG A 87 17.61 4.94 5.86
N SER A 88 17.17 5.60 4.79
CA SER A 88 17.68 6.91 4.38
C SER A 88 17.03 8.08 5.15
N GLY A 89 16.04 7.81 5.97
CA GLY A 89 15.15 8.80 6.52
C GLY A 89 13.94 9.10 5.64
N HIS A 90 12.95 9.75 6.25
CA HIS A 90 11.82 10.34 5.55
C HIS A 90 11.62 11.76 6.06
N LEU A 91 11.69 12.72 5.15
CA LEU A 91 11.52 14.15 5.40
C LEU A 91 10.12 14.58 4.94
N LYS A 92 9.27 14.97 5.86
CA LYS A 92 7.94 15.48 5.56
C LYS A 92 7.98 17.00 5.54
N LEU A 93 7.94 17.61 4.36
CA LEU A 93 8.05 19.05 4.13
C LEU A 93 6.74 19.78 4.46
N ALA A 94 6.87 20.97 5.01
CA ALA A 94 5.78 21.92 5.24
C ALA A 94 5.91 23.09 4.28
N ARG A 95 4.78 23.52 3.67
CA ARG A 95 4.71 24.68 2.76
C ARG A 95 4.12 25.93 3.41
N SER A 96 3.62 25.78 4.63
CA SER A 96 2.99 26.86 5.41
C SER A 96 3.21 26.66 6.89
N GLU A 97 2.98 27.69 7.68
CA GLU A 97 2.98 27.58 9.16
C GLU A 97 1.86 26.65 9.65
N GLN A 98 0.74 26.58 8.93
CA GLN A 98 -0.33 25.62 9.23
C GLN A 98 0.17 24.18 9.08
N ASP A 99 0.95 23.88 8.04
CA ASP A 99 1.56 22.56 7.87
C ASP A 99 2.54 22.26 9.01
N MET A 100 3.37 23.25 9.41
CA MET A 100 4.29 23.08 10.53
C MET A 100 3.55 22.79 11.83
N ASN A 101 2.42 23.45 12.08
CA ASN A 101 1.59 23.17 13.26
C ASN A 101 1.03 21.74 13.22
N ALA A 102 0.61 21.26 12.05
CA ALA A 102 0.18 19.87 11.89
C ALA A 102 1.32 18.88 12.15
N LEU A 103 2.54 19.16 11.67
CA LEU A 103 3.72 18.34 11.94
C LEU A 103 4.09 18.32 13.42
N ARG A 104 4.02 19.46 14.14
CA ARG A 104 4.26 19.54 15.59
C ARG A 104 3.24 18.70 16.35
N ALA A 105 1.96 18.88 16.05
CA ALA A 105 0.88 18.13 16.69
C ALA A 105 1.02 16.61 16.45
N TYR A 106 1.39 16.20 15.23
CA TYR A 106 1.64 14.81 14.94
C TYR A 106 2.88 14.27 15.69
N ALA A 107 3.96 15.04 15.77
CA ALA A 107 5.16 14.65 16.48
C ALA A 107 4.84 14.39 17.97
N GLU A 108 4.07 15.26 18.61
CA GLU A 108 3.62 15.09 19.99
C GLU A 108 2.74 13.84 20.16
N ALA A 109 1.70 13.69 19.32
CA ALA A 109 0.76 12.58 19.41
C ALA A 109 1.40 11.20 19.13
N SER A 110 2.47 11.17 18.34
CA SER A 110 3.15 9.92 17.98
C SER A 110 4.29 9.50 18.90
N GLN A 111 4.69 10.33 19.89
CA GLN A 111 5.77 10.01 20.82
C GLN A 111 5.57 8.68 21.56
N GLY A 112 4.34 8.43 22.04
CA GLY A 112 3.98 7.22 22.76
C GLY A 112 4.11 5.92 21.94
N PHE A 113 4.27 6.04 20.61
CA PHE A 113 4.46 4.91 19.70
C PHE A 113 5.92 4.68 19.30
N GLY A 114 6.86 5.38 19.93
CA GLY A 114 8.30 5.21 19.65
C GLY A 114 8.74 5.81 18.31
N LEU A 115 8.06 6.82 17.81
CA LEU A 115 8.55 7.65 16.71
C LEU A 115 9.39 8.79 17.27
N ASP A 116 10.66 8.83 16.84
CA ASP A 116 11.54 9.98 17.06
C ASP A 116 11.48 10.89 15.83
N LEU A 117 10.77 12.02 15.96
CA LEU A 117 10.55 12.99 14.90
C LEU A 117 11.30 14.28 15.21
N GLN A 118 12.31 14.57 14.40
CA GLN A 118 13.04 15.83 14.46
C GLN A 118 12.31 16.91 13.65
N LEU A 119 11.82 17.94 14.33
CA LEU A 119 11.26 19.12 13.66
C LEU A 119 12.39 20.05 13.24
N LEU A 120 12.35 20.49 12.00
CA LEU A 120 13.31 21.43 11.41
C LEU A 120 12.58 22.70 11.01
N ASP A 121 13.07 23.84 11.51
CA ASP A 121 12.65 25.14 10.99
C ASP A 121 13.27 25.40 9.60
N ARG A 122 12.96 26.57 9.02
CA ARG A 122 13.43 26.95 7.68
C ARG A 122 14.94 26.98 7.58
N ASP A 123 15.63 27.54 8.57
CA ASP A 123 17.09 27.69 8.53
C ASP A 123 17.78 26.36 8.70
N GLN A 124 17.31 25.54 9.63
CA GLN A 124 17.78 24.15 9.82
C GLN A 124 17.54 23.29 8.58
N LEU A 125 16.35 23.44 7.94
CA LEU A 125 16.01 22.71 6.71
C LEU A 125 16.99 23.08 5.59
N ARG A 126 17.22 24.38 5.35
CA ARG A 126 18.13 24.86 4.32
C ARG A 126 19.58 24.47 4.57
N ALA A 127 20.02 24.52 5.82
CA ALA A 127 21.38 24.14 6.18
C ALA A 127 21.65 22.66 5.94
N ARG A 128 20.66 21.79 6.24
CA ARG A 128 20.80 20.35 6.13
C ARG A 128 20.44 19.80 4.76
N TYR A 129 19.46 20.38 4.09
CA TYR A 129 18.91 19.96 2.80
C TYR A 129 18.85 21.13 1.80
N PRO A 130 20.02 21.61 1.34
CA PRO A 130 20.11 22.80 0.48
C PRO A 130 19.41 22.65 -0.88
N TRP A 131 19.04 21.41 -1.23
CA TRP A 131 18.25 21.10 -2.42
C TRP A 131 16.73 21.33 -2.24
N ALA A 132 16.25 21.59 -1.02
CA ALA A 132 14.85 21.88 -0.77
C ALA A 132 14.50 23.28 -1.28
N GLY A 133 13.39 23.38 -2.04
CA GLY A 133 12.93 24.65 -2.62
C GLY A 133 12.45 25.65 -1.57
N ASP A 134 12.50 26.92 -1.91
CA ASP A 134 12.14 28.05 -1.02
C ASP A 134 10.70 28.02 -0.53
N VAL A 135 9.82 27.31 -1.21
CA VAL A 135 8.42 27.11 -0.80
C VAL A 135 8.30 26.26 0.47
N ALA A 136 9.34 25.50 0.82
CA ALA A 136 9.37 24.74 2.05
C ALA A 136 9.77 25.65 3.23
N VAL A 137 8.89 25.75 4.24
CA VAL A 137 9.08 26.60 5.41
C VAL A 137 9.62 25.84 6.62
N GLY A 138 9.70 24.54 6.53
CA GLY A 138 10.21 23.63 7.56
C GLY A 138 9.88 22.20 7.23
N ALA A 139 10.17 21.28 8.15
CA ALA A 139 9.95 19.86 7.94
C ALA A 139 9.88 19.06 9.26
N SER A 140 9.45 17.81 9.15
CA SER A 140 9.62 16.78 10.17
C SER A 140 10.42 15.62 9.57
N LEU A 141 11.50 15.22 10.23
CA LEU A 141 12.37 14.12 9.84
C LEU A 141 12.18 12.91 10.76
N CYS A 142 11.89 11.75 10.18
CA CYS A 142 12.03 10.45 10.82
C CYS A 142 13.28 9.75 10.26
N ALA A 143 14.37 9.74 11.00
CA ALA A 143 15.67 9.23 10.54
C ALA A 143 15.67 7.73 10.23
N GLU A 144 14.85 6.95 10.95
CA GLU A 144 14.75 5.50 10.82
C GLU A 144 13.80 5.02 9.72
N ASP A 145 13.05 5.92 9.09
CA ASP A 145 12.24 5.62 7.94
C ASP A 145 13.08 5.52 6.66
N GLY A 146 12.50 5.13 5.55
CA GLY A 146 13.27 5.02 4.31
C GLY A 146 12.44 4.55 3.13
N HIS A 147 13.09 3.80 2.26
CA HIS A 147 12.45 3.27 1.05
C HIS A 147 13.07 1.94 0.60
N ALA A 148 12.34 1.23 -0.27
CA ALA A 148 12.79 -0.01 -0.89
C ALA A 148 12.31 -0.09 -2.35
N ASN A 149 12.78 -1.10 -3.08
CA ASN A 149 12.28 -1.38 -4.42
C ASN A 149 11.08 -2.34 -4.37
N PRO A 150 9.85 -1.85 -4.62
CA PRO A 150 8.66 -2.68 -4.49
C PRO A 150 8.63 -3.84 -5.49
N ARG A 151 9.25 -3.67 -6.66
CA ARG A 151 9.35 -4.72 -7.69
C ARG A 151 10.26 -5.88 -7.30
N LEU A 152 11.18 -5.66 -6.38
CA LEU A 152 12.04 -6.70 -5.83
C LEU A 152 11.41 -7.35 -4.60
N VAL A 153 10.92 -6.52 -3.64
CA VAL A 153 10.46 -6.99 -2.33
C VAL A 153 9.15 -7.78 -2.44
N SER A 154 8.13 -7.22 -3.11
CA SER A 154 6.81 -7.84 -3.11
C SER A 154 6.80 -9.27 -3.69
N PRO A 155 7.40 -9.55 -4.87
CA PRO A 155 7.48 -10.92 -5.35
C PRO A 155 8.45 -11.81 -4.53
N ALA A 156 9.41 -11.22 -3.81
CA ALA A 156 10.34 -11.98 -2.98
C ALA A 156 9.65 -12.63 -1.77
N PHE A 157 8.63 -11.98 -1.19
CA PHE A 157 7.80 -12.61 -0.15
C PHE A 157 7.13 -13.89 -0.66
N ALA A 158 6.54 -13.88 -1.86
CA ALA A 158 5.92 -15.07 -2.45
C ALA A 158 6.95 -16.16 -2.75
N ARG A 159 8.14 -15.79 -3.27
CA ARG A 159 9.24 -16.74 -3.45
C ARG A 159 9.71 -17.35 -2.13
N ALA A 160 9.78 -16.55 -1.07
CA ALA A 160 10.12 -17.03 0.27
C ALA A 160 9.05 -17.99 0.82
N ALA A 161 7.77 -17.65 0.64
CA ALA A 161 6.66 -18.54 1.01
C ALA A 161 6.78 -19.92 0.30
N ARG A 162 7.08 -19.91 -1.01
CA ARG A 162 7.31 -21.14 -1.78
C ARG A 162 8.50 -21.95 -1.23
N ARG A 163 9.62 -21.29 -0.89
CA ARG A 163 10.76 -21.97 -0.26
C ARG A 163 10.45 -22.55 1.12
N ALA A 164 9.54 -21.91 1.87
CA ALA A 164 9.06 -22.39 3.16
C ALA A 164 7.99 -23.50 3.05
N GLY A 165 7.62 -23.93 1.83
CA GLY A 165 6.69 -25.04 1.59
C GLY A 165 5.26 -24.62 1.20
N ALA A 166 4.96 -23.33 1.08
CA ALA A 166 3.66 -22.89 0.55
C ALA A 166 3.52 -23.24 -0.95
N GLN A 167 2.33 -23.68 -1.35
CA GLN A 167 1.98 -23.85 -2.76
C GLN A 167 1.54 -22.51 -3.32
N VAL A 168 2.30 -21.93 -4.23
CA VAL A 168 2.02 -20.61 -4.82
C VAL A 168 1.62 -20.78 -6.28
N PHE A 169 0.39 -20.47 -6.59
CA PHE A 169 -0.21 -20.55 -7.91
C PHE A 169 -0.37 -19.14 -8.48
N GLU A 170 0.45 -18.80 -9.45
CA GLU A 170 0.35 -17.58 -10.23
C GLU A 170 -0.47 -17.84 -11.51
N GLN A 171 -1.03 -16.82 -12.11
CA GLN A 171 -1.96 -16.92 -13.24
C GLN A 171 -3.16 -17.85 -12.96
N ALA A 172 -3.61 -17.83 -11.70
CA ALA A 172 -4.67 -18.67 -11.18
C ALA A 172 -5.84 -17.82 -10.64
N PRO A 173 -6.56 -17.09 -11.52
CA PRO A 173 -7.70 -16.29 -11.11
C PRO A 173 -8.77 -17.17 -10.47
N VAL A 174 -9.24 -16.78 -9.29
CA VAL A 174 -10.33 -17.44 -8.59
C VAL A 174 -11.63 -17.09 -9.32
N SER A 175 -12.39 -18.11 -9.69
CA SER A 175 -13.70 -17.99 -10.34
C SER A 175 -14.86 -18.19 -9.39
N GLU A 176 -14.67 -19.01 -8.35
CA GLU A 176 -15.72 -19.32 -7.40
C GLU A 176 -15.15 -19.54 -6.00
N VAL A 177 -15.88 -19.07 -4.99
CA VAL A 177 -15.63 -19.35 -3.57
C VAL A 177 -16.94 -19.77 -2.94
N SER A 178 -16.93 -20.91 -2.25
CA SER A 178 -18.07 -21.38 -1.47
C SER A 178 -17.64 -21.88 -0.11
N HIS A 179 -18.61 -22.10 0.77
CA HIS A 179 -18.38 -22.67 2.10
C HIS A 179 -19.48 -23.69 2.40
N ASP A 180 -19.10 -24.93 2.65
CA ASP A 180 -20.02 -26.05 2.83
C ASP A 180 -20.50 -26.25 4.29
N GLY A 181 -20.22 -25.28 5.16
CA GLY A 181 -20.51 -25.33 6.60
C GLY A 181 -19.28 -25.65 7.45
N ASN A 182 -18.27 -26.31 6.90
CA ASN A 182 -17.03 -26.69 7.60
C ASN A 182 -15.75 -26.15 6.96
N VAL A 183 -15.70 -26.12 5.63
CA VAL A 183 -14.52 -25.73 4.88
C VAL A 183 -14.87 -24.79 3.73
N PHE A 184 -13.92 -23.96 3.35
CA PHE A 184 -13.98 -23.17 2.13
C PHE A 184 -13.59 -24.05 0.96
N VAL A 185 -14.31 -23.92 -0.14
CA VAL A 185 -14.00 -24.51 -1.44
C VAL A 185 -13.74 -23.37 -2.41
N VAL A 186 -12.54 -23.34 -2.98
CA VAL A 186 -12.11 -22.29 -3.92
C VAL A 186 -11.77 -22.96 -5.24
N THR A 187 -12.40 -22.49 -6.33
CA THR A 187 -12.15 -22.96 -7.69
C THR A 187 -11.53 -21.85 -8.52
N THR A 188 -10.47 -22.15 -9.26
CA THR A 188 -9.86 -21.24 -10.21
C THR A 188 -10.49 -21.37 -11.61
N ALA A 189 -10.31 -20.37 -12.45
CA ALA A 189 -10.80 -20.42 -13.84
C ALA A 189 -10.20 -21.58 -14.67
N SER A 190 -9.06 -22.13 -14.26
CA SER A 190 -8.46 -23.32 -14.90
C SER A 190 -9.03 -24.64 -14.39
N GLY A 191 -9.97 -24.63 -13.45
CA GLY A 191 -10.60 -25.84 -12.87
C GLY A 191 -9.81 -26.46 -11.69
N LEU A 192 -8.74 -25.83 -11.20
CA LEU A 192 -8.10 -26.24 -9.95
C LEU A 192 -9.04 -25.93 -8.79
N THR A 193 -9.32 -26.94 -7.94
CA THR A 193 -10.17 -26.81 -6.77
C THR A 193 -9.37 -27.05 -5.49
N LEU A 194 -9.52 -26.14 -4.50
CA LEU A 194 -8.84 -26.22 -3.22
C LEU A 194 -9.87 -26.24 -2.09
N ARG A 195 -9.54 -26.94 -1.00
CA ARG A 195 -10.34 -26.96 0.24
C ARG A 195 -9.48 -26.62 1.44
N ALA A 196 -10.01 -25.77 2.33
CA ALA A 196 -9.33 -25.37 3.56
C ALA A 196 -10.33 -24.93 4.64
N THR A 197 -9.92 -25.05 5.90
CA THR A 197 -10.66 -24.48 7.03
C THR A 197 -10.50 -22.96 7.16
N TRP A 198 -9.41 -22.42 6.61
CA TRP A 198 -9.11 -20.99 6.65
C TRP A 198 -9.04 -20.40 5.24
N LEU A 199 -9.67 -19.23 5.08
CA LEU A 199 -9.61 -18.43 3.87
C LEU A 199 -9.16 -17.00 4.21
N LEU A 200 -8.09 -16.52 3.59
CA LEU A 200 -7.58 -15.17 3.76
C LEU A 200 -7.87 -14.35 2.49
N ASN A 201 -8.75 -13.36 2.63
CA ASN A 201 -9.07 -12.42 1.57
C ASN A 201 -8.04 -11.27 1.54
N CYS A 202 -6.99 -11.45 0.74
CA CYS A 202 -5.93 -10.46 0.51
C CYS A 202 -5.97 -9.92 -0.93
N ALA A 203 -7.16 -9.91 -1.57
CA ALA A 203 -7.35 -9.58 -2.97
C ALA A 203 -7.25 -8.06 -3.31
N GLY A 204 -6.72 -7.24 -2.41
CA GLY A 204 -6.42 -5.82 -2.64
C GLY A 204 -7.65 -5.02 -3.07
N ALA A 205 -7.58 -4.32 -4.20
CA ALA A 205 -8.67 -3.50 -4.73
C ALA A 205 -9.91 -4.31 -5.16
N TRP A 206 -9.83 -5.64 -5.23
CA TRP A 206 -10.93 -6.55 -5.62
C TRP A 206 -11.53 -7.30 -4.43
N ALA A 207 -11.01 -7.09 -3.22
CA ALA A 207 -11.39 -7.83 -2.02
C ALA A 207 -12.84 -7.57 -1.56
N ALA A 208 -13.39 -6.39 -1.86
CA ALA A 208 -14.75 -6.01 -1.45
C ALA A 208 -15.81 -6.95 -2.03
N ALA A 209 -15.64 -7.44 -3.26
CA ALA A 209 -16.57 -8.39 -3.87
C ALA A 209 -16.63 -9.72 -3.11
N LEU A 210 -15.47 -10.23 -2.66
CA LEU A 210 -15.40 -11.43 -1.86
C LEU A 210 -15.98 -11.22 -0.45
N ALA A 211 -15.74 -10.06 0.17
CA ALA A 211 -16.34 -9.73 1.47
C ALA A 211 -17.88 -9.65 1.35
N ALA A 212 -18.40 -9.00 0.32
CA ALA A 212 -19.84 -8.89 0.07
C ALA A 212 -20.50 -10.25 -0.15
N GLN A 213 -19.81 -11.22 -0.77
CA GLN A 213 -20.31 -12.59 -0.96
C GLN A 213 -20.58 -13.29 0.39
N PHE A 214 -19.86 -12.92 1.44
CA PHE A 214 -20.05 -13.41 2.80
C PHE A 214 -20.85 -12.44 3.68
N ASN A 215 -21.73 -11.61 3.08
CA ASN A 215 -22.58 -10.63 3.75
C ASN A 215 -21.81 -9.57 4.56
N GLU A 216 -20.63 -9.19 4.11
CA GLU A 216 -19.80 -8.14 4.71
C GLU A 216 -19.43 -7.08 3.65
N PRO A 217 -20.43 -6.37 3.08
CA PRO A 217 -20.16 -5.33 2.11
C PRO A 217 -19.40 -4.17 2.76
N VAL A 218 -18.46 -3.61 2.03
CA VAL A 218 -17.66 -2.45 2.44
C VAL A 218 -17.67 -1.37 1.36
N PRO A 219 -17.68 -0.08 1.71
CA PRO A 219 -17.71 1.04 0.76
C PRO A 219 -16.30 1.30 0.17
N MET A 220 -15.67 0.26 -0.39
CA MET A 220 -14.34 0.37 -0.98
C MET A 220 -14.42 0.93 -2.40
N TYR A 221 -13.52 1.87 -2.71
CA TYR A 221 -13.36 2.42 -4.05
C TYR A 221 -11.91 2.26 -4.52
N SER A 222 -11.72 2.30 -5.84
CA SER A 222 -10.39 2.22 -6.45
C SER A 222 -9.79 3.59 -6.65
N GLY A 223 -8.52 3.77 -6.24
CA GLY A 223 -7.70 4.90 -6.59
C GLY A 223 -6.54 4.49 -7.48
N HIS A 224 -5.99 5.46 -8.23
CA HIS A 224 -4.96 5.21 -9.22
C HIS A 224 -3.79 6.18 -9.05
N PRO A 225 -2.96 6.06 -7.99
CA PRO A 225 -1.84 6.97 -7.75
C PRO A 225 -0.92 7.04 -8.97
N ALA A 226 -0.60 8.26 -9.38
CA ALA A 226 0.30 8.51 -10.50
C ALA A 226 1.75 8.55 -10.04
N MET A 227 2.62 7.96 -10.84
CA MET A 227 4.07 7.89 -10.63
C MET A 227 4.82 8.33 -11.86
N LEU A 228 6.01 8.89 -11.63
CA LEU A 228 6.96 9.33 -12.64
C LEU A 228 8.38 8.94 -12.23
N VAL A 229 9.23 8.63 -13.20
CA VAL A 229 10.67 8.47 -12.97
C VAL A 229 11.45 9.34 -13.96
N THR A 230 12.49 9.99 -13.45
CA THR A 230 13.41 10.83 -14.25
C THR A 230 14.54 10.00 -14.88
N GLU A 231 15.28 10.60 -15.79
CA GLU A 231 16.63 10.17 -16.14
C GLU A 231 17.55 10.12 -14.90
N PRO A 232 18.69 9.41 -14.95
CA PRO A 232 19.69 9.47 -13.89
C PRO A 232 20.28 10.88 -13.74
N LEU A 233 20.33 11.36 -12.50
CA LEU A 233 20.90 12.65 -12.12
C LEU A 233 22.04 12.43 -11.13
N PRO A 234 22.99 13.39 -10.98
CA PRO A 234 23.87 13.40 -9.83
C PRO A 234 23.09 13.28 -8.52
N MET A 235 23.65 12.56 -7.55
CA MET A 235 23.00 12.40 -6.25
C MET A 235 22.90 13.75 -5.54
N PHE A 236 21.68 14.15 -5.18
CA PHE A 236 21.39 15.34 -4.40
C PHE A 236 20.41 15.09 -3.26
N MET A 237 19.57 14.06 -3.39
CA MET A 237 18.52 13.72 -2.42
C MET A 237 18.90 12.41 -1.71
N ASP A 238 19.37 12.52 -0.49
CA ASP A 238 19.83 11.42 0.35
C ASP A 238 18.70 10.86 1.29
N VAL A 239 17.52 11.47 1.26
CA VAL A 239 16.36 11.15 2.09
C VAL A 239 15.12 11.01 1.24
N SER A 240 14.21 10.11 1.59
CA SER A 240 12.89 10.09 0.95
C SER A 240 12.02 11.24 1.46
N THR A 241 11.15 11.77 0.62
CA THR A 241 10.35 12.95 0.96
C THR A 241 8.85 12.72 0.79
N GLY A 242 8.09 13.50 1.52
CA GLY A 242 6.66 13.74 1.34
C GLY A 242 6.34 15.17 1.75
N VAL A 243 5.10 15.57 1.57
CA VAL A 243 4.62 16.92 1.93
C VAL A 243 3.42 16.79 2.86
N GLU A 244 3.33 17.66 3.86
CA GLU A 244 2.13 17.76 4.67
C GLU A 244 0.95 18.19 3.79
N GLY A 245 -0.21 17.58 3.99
CA GLY A 245 -1.35 17.77 3.09
C GLY A 245 -1.24 17.00 1.75
N GLY A 246 -0.10 16.36 1.45
CA GLY A 246 0.08 15.57 0.23
C GLY A 246 0.48 16.36 -1.01
N GLY A 247 0.13 15.85 -2.18
CA GLY A 247 0.40 16.47 -3.49
C GLY A 247 1.62 15.89 -4.19
N ILE A 248 2.72 15.64 -3.49
CA ILE A 248 3.93 15.03 -4.04
C ILE A 248 4.71 14.27 -2.97
N TYR A 249 5.42 13.26 -3.40
CA TYR A 249 6.47 12.57 -2.67
C TYR A 249 7.59 12.18 -3.65
N ALA A 250 8.84 12.13 -3.17
CA ALA A 250 9.99 11.87 -4.00
C ALA A 250 11.06 11.06 -3.26
N ARG A 251 11.87 10.31 -4.02
CA ARG A 251 13.12 9.70 -3.58
C ARG A 251 14.07 9.58 -4.74
N GLN A 252 15.38 9.68 -4.48
CA GLN A 252 16.39 9.37 -5.46
C GLN A 252 16.99 7.98 -5.16
N VAL A 253 17.11 7.14 -6.17
CA VAL A 253 17.69 5.80 -6.04
C VAL A 253 19.17 5.81 -6.37
N ALA A 254 19.92 4.79 -5.95
CA ALA A 254 21.38 4.73 -6.11
C ALA A 254 21.88 4.91 -7.56
N ARG A 255 21.05 4.62 -8.56
CA ARG A 255 21.34 4.84 -9.98
C ARG A 255 21.18 6.29 -10.43
N GLY A 256 20.77 7.19 -9.53
CA GLY A 256 20.54 8.60 -9.81
C GLY A 256 19.12 8.96 -10.24
N ASN A 257 18.29 8.00 -10.62
CA ASN A 257 16.90 8.29 -11.02
C ASN A 257 16.10 8.79 -9.82
N CYS A 258 15.29 9.84 -10.01
CA CYS A 258 14.30 10.28 -9.04
C CYS A 258 12.94 9.63 -9.37
N ILE A 259 12.33 9.01 -8.35
CA ILE A 259 10.98 8.46 -8.42
C ILE A 259 10.08 9.43 -7.69
N LEU A 260 9.07 9.95 -8.40
CA LEU A 260 8.09 10.89 -7.89
C LEU A 260 6.70 10.29 -7.99
N GLY A 261 5.83 10.70 -7.08
CA GLY A 261 4.42 10.33 -7.14
C GLY A 261 3.56 11.43 -6.57
N GLY A 262 2.32 11.47 -7.02
CA GLY A 262 1.32 12.47 -6.61
C GLY A 262 0.12 12.44 -7.54
N GLY A 263 -0.98 13.04 -7.08
CA GLY A 263 -2.20 13.07 -7.88
C GLY A 263 -2.82 11.70 -8.15
N GLN A 264 -3.89 11.70 -8.92
CA GLN A 264 -4.63 10.50 -9.30
C GLN A 264 -4.70 10.39 -10.82
N GLY A 265 -4.43 9.19 -11.32
CA GLY A 265 -4.70 8.79 -12.68
C GLY A 265 -6.13 8.28 -12.84
N PHE A 266 -6.33 7.40 -13.83
CA PHE A 266 -7.63 6.83 -14.13
C PHE A 266 -7.52 5.35 -14.57
N ALA A 267 -8.60 4.59 -14.35
CA ALA A 267 -8.69 3.23 -14.82
C ALA A 267 -8.85 3.18 -16.34
N LEU A 268 -8.15 2.25 -16.99
CA LEU A 268 -8.45 1.83 -18.38
C LEU A 268 -9.47 0.68 -18.39
N ASP A 269 -9.32 -0.19 -17.43
CA ASP A 269 -10.19 -1.34 -17.13
C ASP A 269 -9.99 -1.74 -15.65
N PRO A 270 -10.70 -2.74 -15.13
CA PRO A 270 -10.58 -3.12 -13.73
C PRO A 270 -9.17 -3.50 -13.27
N ALA A 271 -8.27 -3.86 -14.18
CA ALA A 271 -6.91 -4.32 -13.86
C ALA A 271 -5.82 -3.29 -14.18
N ARG A 272 -6.07 -2.37 -15.12
CA ARG A 272 -5.06 -1.46 -15.65
C ARG A 272 -5.43 0.00 -15.43
N ALA A 273 -4.43 0.82 -15.10
CA ALA A 273 -4.58 2.26 -14.89
C ALA A 273 -3.51 3.05 -15.66
N ARG A 274 -3.79 4.33 -15.88
CA ARG A 274 -2.84 5.30 -16.44
C ARG A 274 -2.78 6.55 -15.56
N PRO A 275 -1.62 7.24 -15.49
CA PRO A 275 -1.47 8.44 -14.67
C PRO A 275 -2.27 9.64 -15.18
N GLY A 276 -2.55 9.72 -16.49
CA GLY A 276 -3.19 10.91 -17.08
C GLY A 276 -2.28 12.13 -17.14
N GLN A 277 -2.58 13.05 -18.06
CA GLN A 277 -1.75 14.25 -18.29
C GLN A 277 -1.82 15.21 -17.09
N ALA A 278 -3.00 15.44 -16.53
CA ALA A 278 -3.17 16.38 -15.41
C ALA A 278 -2.31 15.96 -14.20
N ALA A 279 -2.38 14.69 -13.79
CA ALA A 279 -1.59 14.19 -12.67
C ALA A 279 -0.07 14.30 -12.93
N VAL A 280 0.38 14.02 -14.16
CA VAL A 280 1.80 14.16 -14.53
C VAL A 280 2.25 15.62 -14.46
N LEU A 281 1.45 16.55 -14.99
CA LEU A 281 1.76 17.98 -14.93
C LEU A 281 1.79 18.50 -13.50
N ASP A 282 0.89 18.03 -12.63
CA ASP A 282 0.87 18.40 -11.21
C ASP A 282 2.10 17.86 -10.48
N ILE A 283 2.53 16.61 -10.77
CA ILE A 283 3.79 16.08 -10.24
C ILE A 283 4.97 16.95 -10.66
N LEU A 284 5.08 17.29 -11.95
CA LEU A 284 6.20 18.09 -12.48
C LEU A 284 6.24 19.49 -11.88
N ARG A 285 5.07 20.17 -11.77
CA ARG A 285 4.98 21.50 -11.16
C ARG A 285 5.43 21.50 -9.70
N ASN A 286 4.87 20.59 -8.90
CA ASN A 286 5.28 20.44 -7.49
C ASN A 286 6.75 20.04 -7.36
N ALA A 287 7.27 19.20 -8.27
CA ALA A 287 8.65 18.77 -8.24
C ALA A 287 9.63 19.92 -8.44
N VAL A 288 9.38 20.80 -9.40
CA VAL A 288 10.25 21.96 -9.67
C VAL A 288 10.23 22.94 -8.51
N GLU A 289 9.07 23.16 -7.88
CA GLU A 289 8.96 24.08 -6.75
C GLU A 289 9.66 23.53 -5.49
N LEU A 290 9.51 22.24 -5.19
CA LEU A 290 10.01 21.63 -3.95
C LEU A 290 11.44 21.08 -4.07
N TYR A 291 11.84 20.71 -5.28
CA TYR A 291 13.13 20.10 -5.58
C TYR A 291 13.76 20.80 -6.81
N PRO A 292 14.24 22.03 -6.68
CA PRO A 292 14.84 22.82 -7.79
C PRO A 292 15.84 22.07 -8.65
N PRO A 293 16.69 21.12 -8.14
CA PRO A 293 17.58 20.32 -8.99
C PRO A 293 16.84 19.49 -10.07
N LEU A 294 15.53 19.31 -9.96
CA LEU A 294 14.73 18.60 -10.96
C LEU A 294 14.24 19.49 -12.12
N ALA A 295 14.47 20.80 -12.09
CA ALA A 295 13.91 21.73 -13.08
C ALA A 295 14.35 21.40 -14.54
N GLY A 296 15.55 20.84 -14.74
CA GLY A 296 16.05 20.43 -16.05
C GLY A 296 15.94 18.93 -16.34
N ALA A 297 15.39 18.16 -15.41
CA ALA A 297 15.35 16.70 -15.53
C ALA A 297 14.28 16.22 -16.52
N GLN A 298 14.63 15.20 -17.31
CA GLN A 298 13.71 14.57 -18.24
C GLN A 298 12.94 13.43 -17.55
N ALA A 299 11.61 13.41 -17.69
CA ALA A 299 10.78 12.29 -17.32
C ALA A 299 10.92 11.18 -18.37
N ILE A 300 11.39 10.00 -17.97
CA ILE A 300 11.60 8.89 -18.91
C ILE A 300 10.47 7.86 -18.90
N ARG A 301 9.66 7.83 -17.83
CA ARG A 301 8.50 6.94 -17.73
C ARG A 301 7.50 7.45 -16.72
N THR A 302 6.22 7.23 -17.03
CA THR A 302 5.11 7.39 -16.09
C THR A 302 4.33 6.08 -15.98
N TRP A 303 3.72 5.82 -14.80
CA TRP A 303 2.87 4.66 -14.58
C TRP A 303 1.86 4.93 -13.47
N SER A 304 0.87 4.07 -13.36
CA SER A 304 -0.11 4.07 -12.28
C SER A 304 -0.47 2.63 -11.93
N GLY A 305 -1.02 2.42 -10.76
CA GLY A 305 -1.57 1.16 -10.31
C GLY A 305 -3.01 1.33 -9.84
N THR A 306 -3.64 0.23 -9.45
CA THR A 306 -4.98 0.25 -8.86
C THR A 306 -4.87 -0.12 -7.39
N GLU A 307 -5.29 0.77 -6.50
CA GLU A 307 -5.29 0.59 -5.04
C GLU A 307 -6.72 0.63 -4.50
N GLY A 308 -7.01 -0.18 -3.46
CA GLY A 308 -8.27 -0.13 -2.74
C GLY A 308 -8.22 0.90 -1.61
N TYR A 309 -9.22 1.76 -1.57
CA TYR A 309 -9.41 2.78 -0.55
C TYR A 309 -10.73 2.59 0.17
N LEU A 310 -10.73 2.84 1.47
CA LEU A 310 -11.93 2.94 2.29
C LEU A 310 -12.11 4.40 2.73
N PRO A 311 -13.32 4.86 3.04
CA PRO A 311 -13.58 6.27 3.35
C PRO A 311 -12.74 6.82 4.50
N ASP A 312 -12.50 5.99 5.53
CA ASP A 312 -11.68 6.33 6.70
C ASP A 312 -10.16 6.14 6.47
N ARG A 313 -9.77 5.62 5.31
CA ARG A 313 -8.38 5.30 4.93
C ARG A 313 -7.68 4.28 5.83
N GLU A 314 -8.43 3.59 6.69
CA GLU A 314 -7.95 2.46 7.48
C GLU A 314 -8.19 1.14 6.74
N PRO A 315 -7.28 0.16 6.79
CA PRO A 315 -7.51 -1.14 6.18
C PRO A 315 -8.64 -1.91 6.89
N VAL A 316 -9.24 -2.85 6.20
CA VAL A 316 -9.93 -3.96 6.86
C VAL A 316 -8.88 -5.04 7.11
N LEU A 317 -8.66 -5.37 8.39
CA LEU A 317 -7.69 -6.38 8.81
C LEU A 317 -8.24 -7.15 10.02
N GLY A 318 -8.34 -8.49 9.88
CA GLY A 318 -8.83 -9.35 10.96
C GLY A 318 -9.94 -10.30 10.54
N PRO A 319 -10.63 -10.93 11.51
CA PRO A 319 -11.65 -11.94 11.24
C PRO A 319 -12.94 -11.36 10.65
N SER A 320 -13.57 -12.17 9.80
CA SER A 320 -14.97 -11.99 9.41
C SER A 320 -15.89 -12.12 10.62
N LEU A 321 -16.96 -11.34 10.62
CA LEU A 321 -17.99 -11.41 11.66
C LEU A 321 -19.09 -12.42 11.31
N THR A 322 -19.23 -12.74 10.03
CA THR A 322 -20.31 -13.58 9.52
C THR A 322 -19.85 -15.02 9.25
N ARG A 323 -18.54 -15.23 9.06
CA ARG A 323 -18.02 -16.53 8.66
C ARG A 323 -16.76 -16.92 9.43
N PRO A 324 -16.86 -17.86 10.39
CA PRO A 324 -15.68 -18.44 11.03
C PRO A 324 -14.69 -19.01 10.01
N GLY A 325 -13.39 -18.78 10.25
CA GLY A 325 -12.33 -19.21 9.33
C GLY A 325 -12.05 -18.27 8.17
N LEU A 326 -12.86 -17.21 7.94
CA LEU A 326 -12.56 -16.16 6.97
C LEU A 326 -11.84 -15.01 7.67
N LEU A 327 -10.71 -14.58 7.08
CA LEU A 327 -9.95 -13.40 7.49
C LEU A 327 -9.84 -12.41 6.33
N HIS A 328 -9.78 -11.13 6.64
CA HIS A 328 -9.64 -10.05 5.68
C HIS A 328 -8.33 -9.30 5.87
N GLY A 329 -7.68 -8.89 4.76
CA GLY A 329 -6.50 -8.04 4.74
C GLY A 329 -6.44 -7.18 3.47
N PHE A 330 -7.21 -6.07 3.44
CA PHE A 330 -7.34 -5.24 2.24
C PHE A 330 -7.63 -3.76 2.56
N GLY A 331 -7.64 -2.89 1.54
CA GLY A 331 -8.05 -1.49 1.68
C GLY A 331 -7.00 -0.59 2.34
N PHE A 332 -5.73 -0.82 2.11
CA PHE A 332 -4.62 -0.17 2.83
C PHE A 332 -4.35 1.30 2.44
N ALA A 333 -5.04 1.86 1.47
CA ALA A 333 -5.03 3.29 1.13
C ALA A 333 -3.60 3.92 1.04
N GLY A 334 -2.68 3.26 0.30
CA GLY A 334 -1.29 3.70 0.13
C GLY A 334 -0.35 3.31 1.29
N ALA A 335 -0.84 2.69 2.36
CA ALA A 335 -0.01 2.21 3.48
C ALA A 335 0.55 0.79 3.26
N GLY A 336 -0.08 0.00 2.40
CA GLY A 336 0.09 -1.45 2.32
C GLY A 336 1.50 -1.94 2.05
N PHE A 337 2.34 -1.19 1.35
CA PHE A 337 3.71 -1.62 1.09
C PHE A 337 4.52 -1.68 2.40
N GLN A 338 4.46 -0.64 3.22
CA GLN A 338 5.21 -0.58 4.47
C GLN A 338 4.61 -1.50 5.54
N ILE A 339 3.28 -1.45 5.80
CA ILE A 339 2.66 -2.22 6.89
C ILE A 339 2.29 -3.65 6.47
N GLY A 340 2.28 -3.96 5.19
CA GLY A 340 1.84 -5.25 4.64
C GLY A 340 2.53 -6.48 5.22
N PRO A 341 3.86 -6.48 5.43
CA PRO A 341 4.52 -7.61 6.08
C PRO A 341 3.97 -7.92 7.47
N ALA A 342 3.74 -6.91 8.31
CA ALA A 342 3.16 -7.10 9.64
C ALA A 342 1.66 -7.43 9.59
N ALA A 343 0.93 -6.89 8.62
CA ALA A 343 -0.47 -7.24 8.41
C ALA A 343 -0.63 -8.72 8.02
N GLY A 344 0.23 -9.23 7.14
CA GLY A 344 0.27 -10.65 6.79
C GLY A 344 0.65 -11.54 7.97
N GLU A 345 1.63 -11.11 8.78
CA GLU A 345 2.00 -11.80 10.01
C GLU A 345 0.82 -11.86 11.00
N ALA A 346 0.11 -10.75 11.21
CA ALA A 346 -1.04 -10.68 12.12
C ALA A 346 -2.18 -11.62 11.69
N LEU A 347 -2.46 -11.72 10.39
CA LEU A 347 -3.43 -12.69 9.86
C LEU A 347 -2.97 -14.14 10.12
N ALA A 348 -1.70 -14.43 9.92
CA ALA A 348 -1.15 -15.76 10.17
C ALA A 348 -1.16 -16.13 11.67
N GLU A 349 -0.91 -15.18 12.57
CA GLU A 349 -1.06 -15.36 14.01
C GLU A 349 -2.51 -15.70 14.37
N TRP A 350 -3.47 -15.01 13.77
CA TRP A 350 -4.89 -15.32 13.99
C TRP A 350 -5.24 -16.76 13.61
N VAL A 351 -4.74 -17.22 12.45
CA VAL A 351 -4.94 -18.63 12.02
C VAL A 351 -4.31 -19.63 12.99
N CYS A 352 -3.12 -19.35 13.51
CA CYS A 352 -2.37 -20.29 14.31
C CYS A 352 -2.70 -20.24 15.81
N ASP A 353 -2.92 -19.04 16.31
CA ASP A 353 -2.94 -18.75 17.75
C ASP A 353 -4.32 -18.22 18.21
N GLY A 354 -5.26 -17.99 17.28
CA GLY A 354 -6.61 -17.44 17.55
C GLY A 354 -6.65 -15.95 17.84
N ALA A 355 -5.50 -15.28 17.87
CA ALA A 355 -5.36 -13.84 18.08
C ALA A 355 -4.05 -13.33 17.50
N SER A 356 -3.99 -12.03 17.18
CA SER A 356 -2.75 -11.35 16.83
C SER A 356 -2.14 -10.67 18.05
N ARG A 357 -0.80 -10.58 18.10
CA ARG A 357 -0.07 -9.83 19.13
C ARG A 357 -0.32 -8.32 19.08
N ILE A 358 -0.75 -7.83 17.91
CA ILE A 358 -1.14 -6.44 17.71
C ILE A 358 -2.66 -6.41 17.68
N SER A 359 -3.30 -5.49 18.43
CA SER A 359 -4.75 -5.29 18.35
C SER A 359 -5.16 -4.92 16.93
N LEU A 360 -6.17 -5.62 16.41
CA LEU A 360 -6.78 -5.38 15.12
C LEU A 360 -8.15 -4.68 15.22
N ASP A 361 -8.56 -4.28 16.42
CA ASP A 361 -9.90 -3.73 16.69
C ASP A 361 -10.22 -2.49 15.85
N ALA A 362 -9.24 -1.59 15.67
CA ALA A 362 -9.37 -0.40 14.84
C ALA A 362 -9.62 -0.73 13.34
N PHE A 363 -9.25 -1.94 12.92
CA PHE A 363 -9.31 -2.39 11.53
C PHE A 363 -10.46 -3.36 11.27
N SER A 364 -11.30 -3.64 12.28
CA SER A 364 -12.43 -4.55 12.16
C SER A 364 -13.39 -4.11 11.06
N ILE A 365 -13.85 -5.07 10.26
CA ILE A 365 -14.87 -4.84 9.22
C ILE A 365 -16.20 -4.35 9.80
N ASN A 366 -16.45 -4.60 11.11
CA ASN A 366 -17.67 -4.18 11.82
C ASN A 366 -17.98 -2.69 11.71
N ARG A 367 -16.95 -1.84 11.59
CA ARG A 367 -17.10 -0.38 11.49
C ARG A 367 -17.91 0.07 10.27
N PHE A 368 -18.08 -0.80 9.27
CA PHE A 368 -18.88 -0.53 8.07
C PHE A 368 -20.28 -1.13 8.10
N GLN A 369 -20.62 -2.00 9.03
CA GLN A 369 -21.95 -2.63 9.08
C GLN A 369 -23.07 -1.62 9.36
N GLN A 370 -22.79 -0.55 10.09
CA GLN A 370 -23.76 0.51 10.35
C GLN A 370 -23.99 1.43 9.13
N ILE A 371 -23.01 1.51 8.22
CA ILE A 371 -23.12 2.34 7.00
C ILE A 371 -23.95 1.64 5.93
N ALA A 372 -23.93 0.31 5.87
CA ALA A 372 -24.68 -0.49 4.89
C ALA A 372 -26.22 -0.40 5.07
N LEU A 373 -26.69 0.13 6.19
CA LEU A 373 -28.12 0.35 6.47
C LEU A 373 -28.64 1.72 5.96
N GLN A 374 -27.77 2.60 5.49
CA GLN A 374 -28.17 3.85 4.84
C GLN A 374 -27.93 3.73 3.33
N PRO A 375 -28.95 3.91 2.48
CA PRO A 375 -28.73 3.96 1.04
C PRO A 375 -27.77 5.10 0.73
N PRO A 376 -26.82 4.95 -0.23
CA PRO A 376 -25.88 5.99 -0.58
C PRO A 376 -26.65 7.22 -1.02
N ALA A 377 -26.41 8.38 -0.39
CA ALA A 377 -26.82 9.66 -0.91
C ALA A 377 -26.09 9.86 -2.25
N ILE A 378 -26.81 9.69 -3.34
CA ILE A 378 -26.30 9.96 -4.68
C ILE A 378 -26.23 11.48 -4.80
N GLU A 379 -25.09 12.08 -4.47
CA GLU A 379 -24.80 13.43 -4.93
C GLU A 379 -24.49 13.35 -6.44
N PRO A 380 -25.27 14.03 -7.28
CA PRO A 380 -24.96 14.09 -8.70
C PRO A 380 -23.64 14.87 -8.87
N VAL A 381 -22.64 14.24 -9.48
CA VAL A 381 -21.39 14.89 -9.89
C VAL A 381 -21.74 15.89 -11.01
N THR A 382 -22.10 17.10 -10.63
CA THR A 382 -22.23 18.25 -11.53
C THR A 382 -20.89 18.96 -11.60
N ASN A 383 -19.98 18.45 -12.41
CA ASN A 383 -18.86 19.21 -12.95
C ASN A 383 -18.72 18.93 -14.44
N VAL A 384 -19.69 19.42 -15.19
CA VAL A 384 -19.54 19.65 -16.63
C VAL A 384 -18.88 21.03 -16.74
N ILE A 385 -17.58 21.09 -17.01
CA ILE A 385 -16.91 22.32 -17.42
C ILE A 385 -17.43 22.62 -18.84
N PRO A 386 -18.11 23.76 -19.08
CA PRO A 386 -18.55 24.12 -20.42
C PRO A 386 -17.33 24.41 -21.28
N LEU A 387 -17.19 23.69 -22.38
CA LEU A 387 -16.25 24.00 -23.45
C LEU A 387 -16.64 25.35 -24.05
N HIS A 388 -15.91 26.41 -23.77
CA HIS A 388 -16.00 27.68 -24.50
C HIS A 388 -15.62 27.40 -25.96
N ARG A 389 -16.63 27.37 -26.84
CA ARG A 389 -16.43 27.51 -28.28
C ARG A 389 -15.94 28.93 -28.55
N GLY A 390 -14.64 29.06 -28.79
CA GLY A 390 -14.07 30.28 -29.38
C GLY A 390 -14.70 30.51 -30.75
N ARG A 391 -15.40 31.59 -30.91
CA ARG A 391 -15.82 32.11 -32.22
C ARG A 391 -14.57 32.50 -33.01
N SER A 392 -14.39 31.88 -34.15
CA SER A 392 -13.55 32.39 -35.23
C SER A 392 -14.17 33.68 -35.78
N SER A 393 -13.40 34.75 -35.82
CA SER A 393 -13.65 35.86 -36.71
C SER A 393 -12.30 36.42 -37.17
N LEU A 394 -12.08 36.21 -38.49
CA LEU A 394 -11.15 36.86 -39.43
C LEU A 394 -9.66 36.56 -39.24
#